data_fa207baa5abef9811e256c8db53f5f37
#
_entry.id   fa207baa5abef9811e256c8db53f5f37
#
_cell.length_a   1.000
_cell.length_b   1.000
_cell.length_c   1.000
_cell.angle_alpha   90.00
_cell.angle_beta   90.00
_cell.angle_gamma   90.00
#
_symmetry.space_group_name_H-M   'P 1'
#
loop_
_entity.id
_entity.type
_entity.pdbx_description
1 polymer ?
#
loop_
_entity_poly.entity_id
_entity_poly.type
_entity_poly.pdbx_seq_one_letter_code
_entity_poly.pdbx_strand_id
1 'polypeptide(L)'
;MTRSIYVAAPEVQTGWSVIAVGIINALTREVSTVGVFRPLVHSEDAHDGFLDALLAQPGVTSTYEESVGATYDAAMHDRDEAMATIVARYGAMKDRFDAVVIVGTNYNEATSASELSLNAQIAVNLNAPVCLAVSTKDRTPDAVEHVARNAMDEFRRHHAQVIAVMGTRVTADNRAGMLEALGKLGVLAAALEEDPVVRSPSLADQIAAVEATVMTGSPEQLARESQGGLV
;
A
#
# COMPACT_ATOMS: atom_id res chain seq x y z
N MET A 1 14.24 -2.02 -19.64
CA MET A 1 12.79 -2.07 -19.34
C MET A 1 12.61 -1.83 -17.87
N THR A 2 11.90 -0.80 -17.48
CA THR A 2 11.61 -0.47 -16.09
C THR A 2 10.79 -1.60 -15.44
N ARG A 3 11.19 -2.02 -14.26
CA ARG A 3 10.47 -3.04 -13.47
C ARG A 3 9.45 -2.33 -12.60
N SER A 4 8.20 -2.78 -12.63
CA SER A 4 7.14 -2.18 -11.81
C SER A 4 6.47 -3.25 -10.97
N ILE A 5 5.99 -2.86 -9.80
CA ILE A 5 5.15 -3.70 -8.96
C ILE A 5 4.03 -2.84 -8.38
N TYR A 6 2.81 -3.35 -8.45
CA TYR A 6 1.61 -2.72 -7.91
C TYR A 6 1.27 -3.32 -6.56
N VAL A 7 1.25 -2.54 -5.50
CA VAL A 7 0.85 -2.97 -4.16
C VAL A 7 -0.61 -2.62 -3.95
N ALA A 8 -1.44 -3.62 -3.69
CA ALA A 8 -2.87 -3.46 -3.45
C ALA A 8 -3.33 -4.22 -2.21
N ALA A 9 -4.46 -3.80 -1.66
CA ALA A 9 -5.11 -4.46 -0.54
C ALA A 9 -6.62 -4.56 -0.79
N PRO A 10 -7.27 -5.70 -0.49
CA PRO A 10 -8.70 -5.89 -0.70
C PRO A 10 -9.56 -5.19 0.36
N GLU A 11 -8.97 -4.71 1.43
CA GLU A 11 -9.66 -4.14 2.58
C GLU A 11 -8.77 -3.13 3.32
N VAL A 12 -9.39 -2.32 4.15
CA VAL A 12 -8.71 -1.33 5.00
C VAL A 12 -7.87 -2.00 6.09
N GLN A 13 -6.89 -1.28 6.65
CA GLN A 13 -6.06 -1.72 7.77
C GLN A 13 -5.30 -3.03 7.54
N THR A 14 -4.97 -3.36 6.30
CA THR A 14 -4.20 -4.58 5.97
C THR A 14 -2.71 -4.47 6.27
N GLY A 15 -2.19 -3.30 6.62
CA GLY A 15 -0.74 -3.09 6.75
C GLY A 15 0.00 -3.10 5.40
N TRP A 16 -0.70 -2.85 4.29
CA TRP A 16 -0.12 -2.78 2.95
C TRP A 16 0.97 -1.72 2.82
N SER A 17 0.93 -0.67 3.64
CA SER A 17 1.97 0.36 3.75
C SER A 17 3.34 -0.23 4.13
N VAL A 18 3.36 -1.14 5.07
CA VAL A 18 4.60 -1.85 5.49
C VAL A 18 5.16 -2.67 4.34
N ILE A 19 4.29 -3.31 3.53
CA ILE A 19 4.70 -4.05 2.35
C ILE A 19 5.31 -3.12 1.30
N ALA A 20 4.69 -1.97 1.04
CA ALA A 20 5.21 -0.98 0.11
C ALA A 20 6.61 -0.50 0.54
N VAL A 21 6.79 -0.13 1.81
CA VAL A 21 8.09 0.25 2.37
C VAL A 21 9.10 -0.90 2.27
N GLY A 22 8.69 -2.12 2.61
CA GLY A 22 9.55 -3.30 2.51
C GLY A 22 10.04 -3.57 1.08
N ILE A 23 9.15 -3.43 0.08
CA ILE A 23 9.50 -3.58 -1.34
C ILE A 23 10.44 -2.45 -1.78
N ILE A 24 10.17 -1.20 -1.41
CA ILE A 24 11.06 -0.06 -1.70
C ILE A 24 12.45 -0.34 -1.15
N ASN A 25 12.55 -0.69 0.14
CA ASN A 25 13.82 -0.98 0.79
C ASN A 25 14.56 -2.18 0.17
N ALA A 26 13.86 -3.18 -0.35
CA ALA A 26 14.47 -4.27 -1.07
C ALA A 26 15.01 -3.82 -2.43
N LEU A 27 14.23 -3.04 -3.18
CA LEU A 27 14.60 -2.55 -4.51
C LEU A 27 15.77 -1.57 -4.47
N THR A 28 15.82 -0.66 -3.47
CA THR A 28 16.94 0.31 -3.34
C THR A 28 18.30 -0.33 -3.05
N ARG A 29 18.33 -1.61 -2.69
CA ARG A 29 19.56 -2.41 -2.56
C ARG A 29 19.98 -3.09 -3.86
N GLU A 30 19.06 -3.27 -4.80
CA GLU A 30 19.25 -4.04 -6.02
C GLU A 30 19.40 -3.17 -7.26
N VAL A 31 18.84 -1.94 -7.25
CA VAL A 31 18.84 -1.03 -8.40
C VAL A 31 19.25 0.39 -7.98
N SER A 32 19.71 1.18 -8.96
CA SER A 32 20.28 2.50 -8.67
C SER A 32 19.21 3.56 -8.41
N THR A 33 18.05 3.45 -9.08
CA THR A 33 16.99 4.46 -8.99
C THR A 33 15.63 3.79 -8.76
N VAL A 34 14.96 4.18 -7.68
CA VAL A 34 13.61 3.72 -7.36
C VAL A 34 12.65 4.90 -7.33
N GLY A 35 11.58 4.81 -8.11
CA GLY A 35 10.46 5.73 -8.07
C GLY A 35 9.27 5.14 -7.32
N VAL A 36 8.46 6.03 -6.77
CA VAL A 36 7.17 5.66 -6.17
C VAL A 36 6.06 6.35 -6.95
N PHE A 37 4.99 5.64 -7.26
CA PHE A 37 3.84 6.20 -7.97
C PHE A 37 2.55 5.90 -7.22
N ARG A 38 1.77 6.95 -6.96
CA ARG A 38 0.45 6.92 -6.35
C ARG A 38 -0.59 7.26 -7.41
N PRO A 39 -1.26 6.27 -8.02
CA PRO A 39 -2.20 6.50 -9.12
C PRO A 39 -3.34 7.45 -8.76
N LEU A 40 -3.83 7.35 -7.52
CA LEU A 40 -4.88 8.22 -7.00
C LEU A 40 -4.50 8.76 -5.62
N VAL A 41 -4.62 10.07 -5.45
CA VAL A 41 -4.56 10.77 -4.17
C VAL A 41 -5.94 11.29 -3.80
N HIS A 42 -6.15 11.61 -2.52
CA HIS A 42 -7.46 12.06 -2.05
C HIS A 42 -7.82 13.45 -2.61
N SER A 43 -6.89 14.39 -2.56
CA SER A 43 -7.10 15.79 -2.93
C SER A 43 -5.88 16.37 -3.65
N GLU A 44 -6.08 17.41 -4.46
CA GLU A 44 -4.99 18.23 -5.01
C GLU A 44 -4.49 19.28 -4.01
N ASP A 45 -5.36 19.70 -3.10
CA ASP A 45 -5.08 20.80 -2.17
C ASP A 45 -4.22 20.41 -0.95
N ALA A 46 -4.11 19.11 -0.68
CA ALA A 46 -3.35 18.57 0.44
C ALA A 46 -2.45 17.41 0.00
N HIS A 47 -1.22 17.40 0.50
CA HIS A 47 -0.32 16.28 0.28
C HIS A 47 -0.88 14.99 0.89
N ASP A 48 -0.71 13.88 0.15
CA ASP A 48 -0.93 12.54 0.68
C ASP A 48 0.24 12.19 1.62
N GLY A 49 0.01 12.27 2.93
CA GLY A 49 1.05 12.03 3.94
C GLY A 49 1.66 10.62 3.87
N PHE A 50 0.92 9.65 3.34
CA PHE A 50 1.47 8.33 3.09
C PHE A 50 2.46 8.34 1.92
N LEU A 51 2.14 9.04 0.83
CA LEU A 51 3.08 9.23 -0.28
C LEU A 51 4.33 9.96 0.19
N ASP A 52 4.19 11.03 1.00
CA ASP A 52 5.34 11.75 1.57
C ASP A 52 6.25 10.82 2.40
N ALA A 53 5.66 9.93 3.20
CA ALA A 53 6.41 8.94 3.97
C ALA A 53 7.16 7.92 3.09
N LEU A 54 6.59 7.54 1.94
CA LEU A 54 7.26 6.66 0.97
C LEU A 54 8.39 7.38 0.24
N LEU A 55 8.18 8.64 -0.13
CA LEU A 55 9.19 9.47 -0.80
C LEU A 55 10.39 9.79 0.12
N ALA A 56 10.15 9.84 1.43
CA ALA A 56 11.21 10.01 2.43
C ALA A 56 12.09 8.76 2.64
N GLN A 57 11.74 7.60 2.03
CA GLN A 57 12.55 6.39 2.18
C GLN A 57 13.92 6.54 1.51
N PRO A 58 15.00 6.06 2.15
CA PRO A 58 16.34 6.11 1.58
C PRO A 58 16.39 5.44 0.20
N GLY A 59 16.96 6.13 -0.79
CA GLY A 59 17.11 5.61 -2.16
C GLY A 59 15.91 5.83 -3.08
N VAL A 60 14.80 6.38 -2.59
CA VAL A 60 13.74 6.91 -3.43
C VAL A 60 14.16 8.28 -3.96
N THR A 61 13.99 8.50 -5.27
CA THR A 61 14.48 9.72 -5.94
C THR A 61 13.41 10.45 -6.76
N SER A 62 12.16 9.96 -6.73
CA SER A 62 11.02 10.66 -7.36
C SER A 62 10.53 11.82 -6.48
N THR A 63 10.04 12.90 -7.11
CA THR A 63 9.37 14.00 -6.41
C THR A 63 7.89 13.71 -6.20
N TYR A 64 7.23 14.51 -5.37
CA TYR A 64 5.79 14.37 -5.12
C TYR A 64 4.97 14.55 -6.40
N GLU A 65 5.25 15.62 -7.16
CA GLU A 65 4.54 15.98 -8.40
C GLU A 65 4.67 14.90 -9.47
N GLU A 66 5.82 14.24 -9.55
CA GLU A 66 6.05 13.11 -10.46
C GLU A 66 5.32 11.85 -10.02
N SER A 67 5.09 11.72 -8.73
CA SER A 67 4.57 10.50 -8.10
C SER A 67 3.04 10.44 -8.04
N VAL A 68 2.34 11.51 -8.35
CA VAL A 68 0.87 11.58 -8.31
C VAL A 68 0.27 11.35 -9.69
N GLY A 69 -0.76 10.49 -9.76
CA GLY A 69 -1.55 10.27 -10.97
C GLY A 69 -2.70 11.27 -11.11
N ALA A 70 -3.84 10.98 -10.50
CA ALA A 70 -5.05 11.81 -10.48
C ALA A 70 -5.62 11.88 -9.06
N THR A 71 -6.71 12.62 -8.86
CA THR A 71 -7.44 12.60 -7.60
C THR A 71 -8.56 11.54 -7.62
N TYR A 72 -8.96 11.11 -6.43
CA TYR A 72 -10.09 10.20 -6.28
C TYR A 72 -11.39 10.83 -6.79
N ASP A 73 -11.61 12.12 -6.50
CA ASP A 73 -12.79 12.86 -6.98
C ASP A 73 -12.82 12.93 -8.52
N ALA A 74 -11.69 13.18 -9.18
CA ALA A 74 -11.60 13.14 -10.63
C ALA A 74 -11.97 11.76 -11.19
N ALA A 75 -11.49 10.68 -10.56
CA ALA A 75 -11.82 9.32 -10.95
C ALA A 75 -13.29 8.93 -10.71
N MET A 76 -13.95 9.56 -9.76
CA MET A 76 -15.39 9.40 -9.53
C MET A 76 -16.22 10.21 -10.50
N HIS A 77 -15.73 11.36 -10.96
CA HIS A 77 -16.43 12.23 -11.90
C HIS A 77 -16.30 11.71 -13.34
N ASP A 78 -15.08 11.42 -13.80
CA ASP A 78 -14.79 10.86 -15.12
C ASP A 78 -13.63 9.84 -15.01
N ARG A 79 -14.01 8.55 -14.97
CA ARG A 79 -13.06 7.46 -14.80
C ARG A 79 -12.12 7.30 -15.99
N ASP A 80 -12.60 7.56 -17.21
CA ASP A 80 -11.81 7.36 -18.42
C ASP A 80 -10.75 8.47 -18.55
N GLU A 81 -11.11 9.72 -18.26
CA GLU A 81 -10.19 10.84 -18.24
C GLU A 81 -9.14 10.70 -17.13
N ALA A 82 -9.57 10.31 -15.92
CA ALA A 82 -8.65 10.05 -14.82
C ALA A 82 -7.67 8.91 -15.17
N MET A 83 -8.15 7.82 -15.78
CA MET A 83 -7.30 6.71 -16.21
C MET A 83 -6.30 7.15 -17.28
N ALA A 84 -6.71 7.95 -18.26
CA ALA A 84 -5.82 8.50 -19.27
C ALA A 84 -4.71 9.37 -18.64
N THR A 85 -5.08 10.20 -17.66
CA THR A 85 -4.14 11.03 -16.88
C THR A 85 -3.15 10.16 -16.09
N ILE A 86 -3.62 9.13 -15.39
CA ILE A 86 -2.78 8.19 -14.65
C ILE A 86 -1.75 7.52 -15.58
N VAL A 87 -2.21 7.01 -16.71
CA VAL A 87 -1.35 6.32 -17.68
C VAL A 87 -0.30 7.28 -18.26
N ALA A 88 -0.71 8.51 -18.62
CA ALA A 88 0.19 9.52 -19.18
C ALA A 88 1.29 9.92 -18.17
N ARG A 89 0.91 10.24 -16.92
CA ARG A 89 1.85 10.63 -15.86
C ARG A 89 2.80 9.48 -15.49
N TYR A 90 2.27 8.28 -15.34
CA TYR A 90 3.09 7.10 -15.10
C TYR A 90 4.04 6.82 -16.27
N GLY A 91 3.58 6.95 -17.51
CA GLY A 91 4.39 6.80 -18.72
C GLY A 91 5.58 7.77 -18.76
N ALA A 92 5.36 9.03 -18.41
CA ALA A 92 6.42 10.03 -18.33
C ALA A 92 7.44 9.75 -17.22
N MET A 93 6.97 9.16 -16.11
CA MET A 93 7.80 8.84 -14.96
C MET A 93 8.63 7.56 -15.15
N LYS A 94 8.01 6.47 -15.60
CA LYS A 94 8.59 5.12 -15.52
C LYS A 94 9.95 4.99 -16.20
N ASP A 95 10.17 5.68 -17.31
CA ASP A 95 11.41 5.53 -18.12
C ASP A 95 12.62 6.20 -17.45
N ARG A 96 12.41 6.93 -16.36
CA ARG A 96 13.45 7.62 -15.57
C ARG A 96 14.01 6.78 -14.42
N PHE A 97 13.33 5.67 -14.08
CA PHE A 97 13.70 4.83 -12.94
C PHE A 97 13.95 3.38 -13.36
N ASP A 98 14.88 2.72 -12.67
CA ASP A 98 15.14 1.29 -12.85
C ASP A 98 13.99 0.42 -12.35
N ALA A 99 13.33 0.88 -11.27
CA ALA A 99 12.13 0.26 -10.72
C ALA A 99 11.14 1.31 -10.22
N VAL A 100 9.83 0.98 -10.30
CA VAL A 100 8.75 1.81 -9.76
C VAL A 100 7.84 0.96 -8.89
N VAL A 101 7.65 1.40 -7.64
CA VAL A 101 6.64 0.85 -6.74
C VAL A 101 5.37 1.67 -6.89
N ILE A 102 4.33 1.02 -7.41
CA ILE A 102 3.01 1.64 -7.59
C ILE A 102 2.16 1.26 -6.39
N VAL A 103 1.60 2.24 -5.71
CA VAL A 103 0.86 2.02 -4.48
C VAL A 103 -0.60 2.37 -4.68
N GLY A 104 -1.43 1.34 -4.69
CA GLY A 104 -2.87 1.43 -4.94
C GLY A 104 -3.61 2.21 -3.86
N THR A 105 -4.89 2.39 -4.08
CA THR A 105 -5.78 3.11 -3.14
C THR A 105 -6.37 2.16 -2.10
N ASN A 106 -6.74 2.72 -0.98
CA ASN A 106 -7.46 2.04 0.09
C ASN A 106 -8.24 3.08 0.91
N TYR A 107 -9.22 3.73 0.29
CA TYR A 107 -10.03 4.76 0.94
C TYR A 107 -11.29 4.17 1.57
N ASN A 108 -11.58 4.60 2.80
CA ASN A 108 -12.70 4.09 3.61
C ASN A 108 -14.09 4.47 3.06
N GLU A 109 -14.16 5.41 2.11
CA GLU A 109 -15.41 5.99 1.62
C GLU A 109 -16.02 5.21 0.46
N ALA A 110 -15.23 4.37 -0.21
CA ALA A 110 -15.73 3.51 -1.28
C ALA A 110 -16.16 2.14 -0.75
N THR A 111 -17.13 1.52 -1.41
CA THR A 111 -17.39 0.10 -1.18
C THR A 111 -16.15 -0.69 -1.61
N SER A 112 -15.61 -1.54 -0.74
CA SER A 112 -14.34 -2.24 -0.97
C SER A 112 -14.29 -3.00 -2.31
N ALA A 113 -15.43 -3.48 -2.83
CA ALA A 113 -15.52 -4.15 -4.12
C ALA A 113 -15.26 -3.21 -5.32
N SER A 114 -15.78 -1.98 -5.29
CA SER A 114 -15.57 -1.02 -6.38
C SER A 114 -14.13 -0.49 -6.39
N GLU A 115 -13.52 -0.34 -5.23
CA GLU A 115 -12.15 0.11 -5.09
C GLU A 115 -11.15 -0.95 -5.54
N LEU A 116 -11.38 -2.22 -5.18
CA LEU A 116 -10.55 -3.33 -5.63
C LEU A 116 -10.58 -3.48 -7.17
N SER A 117 -11.76 -3.33 -7.77
CA SER A 117 -11.95 -3.31 -9.22
C SER A 117 -11.21 -2.14 -9.89
N LEU A 118 -11.23 -0.95 -9.28
CA LEU A 118 -10.49 0.22 -9.77
C LEU A 118 -8.98 -0.01 -9.71
N ASN A 119 -8.47 -0.54 -8.60
CA ASN A 119 -7.06 -0.92 -8.48
C ASN A 119 -6.64 -1.96 -9.54
N ALA A 120 -7.50 -2.94 -9.82
CA ALA A 120 -7.24 -3.93 -10.86
C ALA A 120 -7.15 -3.32 -12.26
N GLN A 121 -8.07 -2.41 -12.60
CA GLN A 121 -8.04 -1.68 -13.86
C GLN A 121 -6.80 -0.80 -13.99
N ILE A 122 -6.42 -0.09 -12.94
CA ILE A 122 -5.18 0.72 -12.94
C ILE A 122 -3.96 -0.19 -13.15
N ALA A 123 -3.84 -1.28 -12.41
CA ALA A 123 -2.72 -2.20 -12.53
C ALA A 123 -2.53 -2.74 -13.97
N VAL A 124 -3.63 -3.09 -14.64
CA VAL A 124 -3.62 -3.54 -16.04
C VAL A 124 -3.18 -2.42 -16.98
N ASN A 125 -3.77 -1.23 -16.86
CA ASN A 125 -3.43 -0.11 -17.73
C ASN A 125 -1.97 0.35 -17.58
N LEU A 126 -1.39 0.19 -16.38
CA LEU A 126 0.02 0.45 -16.11
C LEU A 126 0.92 -0.75 -16.45
N ASN A 127 0.36 -1.87 -16.89
CA ASN A 127 1.07 -3.14 -17.13
C ASN A 127 1.96 -3.54 -15.95
N ALA A 128 1.44 -3.44 -14.74
CA ALA A 128 2.16 -3.71 -13.52
C ALA A 128 1.65 -5.00 -12.85
N PRO A 129 2.53 -5.98 -12.56
CA PRO A 129 2.15 -7.14 -11.77
C PRO A 129 1.83 -6.73 -10.34
N VAL A 130 0.90 -7.46 -9.72
CA VAL A 130 0.29 -7.09 -8.44
C VAL A 130 0.84 -7.94 -7.30
N CYS A 131 1.20 -7.28 -6.21
CA CYS A 131 1.41 -7.84 -4.88
C CYS A 131 0.21 -7.49 -4.00
N LEU A 132 -0.54 -8.50 -3.55
CA LEU A 132 -1.68 -8.30 -2.65
C LEU A 132 -1.25 -8.37 -1.19
N ALA A 133 -1.68 -7.41 -0.39
CA ALA A 133 -1.59 -7.42 1.07
C ALA A 133 -2.91 -7.88 1.67
N VAL A 134 -2.90 -8.91 2.52
CA VAL A 134 -4.09 -9.44 3.19
C VAL A 134 -3.86 -9.48 4.70
N SER A 135 -4.78 -8.91 5.47
CA SER A 135 -4.70 -8.99 6.95
C SER A 135 -5.04 -10.39 7.42
N THR A 136 -4.23 -10.94 8.32
CA THR A 136 -4.51 -12.21 8.99
C THR A 136 -5.09 -12.01 10.39
N LYS A 137 -5.22 -10.75 10.84
CA LYS A 137 -5.69 -10.42 12.18
C LYS A 137 -7.09 -10.98 12.42
N ASP A 138 -7.26 -11.68 13.55
CA ASP A 138 -8.52 -12.27 13.99
C ASP A 138 -9.15 -13.25 12.99
N ARG A 139 -8.31 -13.92 12.16
CA ARG A 139 -8.74 -14.84 11.11
C ARG A 139 -8.07 -16.21 11.23
N THR A 140 -8.83 -17.23 10.82
CA THR A 140 -8.27 -18.57 10.59
C THR A 140 -7.51 -18.62 9.25
N PRO A 141 -6.56 -19.55 9.06
CA PRO A 141 -5.88 -19.76 7.79
C PRO A 141 -6.82 -19.92 6.60
N ASP A 142 -7.90 -20.68 6.74
CA ASP A 142 -8.90 -20.89 5.69
C ASP A 142 -9.64 -19.59 5.32
N ALA A 143 -9.96 -18.76 6.32
CA ALA A 143 -10.60 -17.46 6.08
C ALA A 143 -9.66 -16.52 5.32
N VAL A 144 -8.37 -16.52 5.63
CA VAL A 144 -7.35 -15.72 4.94
C VAL A 144 -7.17 -16.20 3.51
N GLU A 145 -7.08 -17.51 3.28
CA GLU A 145 -7.04 -18.08 1.93
C GLU A 145 -8.25 -17.64 1.10
N HIS A 146 -9.44 -17.70 1.68
CA HIS A 146 -10.68 -17.31 0.99
C HIS A 146 -10.70 -15.83 0.61
N VAL A 147 -10.32 -14.94 1.51
CA VAL A 147 -10.22 -13.49 1.23
C VAL A 147 -9.21 -13.22 0.12
N ALA A 148 -8.03 -13.82 0.21
CA ALA A 148 -6.98 -13.67 -0.80
C ALA A 148 -7.44 -14.19 -2.17
N ARG A 149 -8.09 -15.35 -2.21
CA ARG A 149 -8.62 -15.95 -3.45
C ARG A 149 -9.68 -15.07 -4.10
N ASN A 150 -10.61 -14.54 -3.33
CA ASN A 150 -11.65 -13.63 -3.84
C ASN A 150 -11.03 -12.35 -4.42
N ALA A 151 -10.03 -11.79 -3.74
CA ALA A 151 -9.30 -10.63 -4.26
C ALA A 151 -8.56 -10.96 -5.56
N MET A 152 -7.85 -12.09 -5.62
CA MET A 152 -7.16 -12.54 -6.83
C MET A 152 -8.14 -12.76 -7.99
N ASP A 153 -9.33 -13.29 -7.72
CA ASP A 153 -10.36 -13.51 -8.74
C ASP A 153 -10.89 -12.18 -9.29
N GLU A 154 -10.99 -11.13 -8.45
CA GLU A 154 -11.34 -9.79 -8.92
C GLU A 154 -10.26 -9.23 -9.85
N PHE A 155 -8.98 -9.30 -9.46
CA PHE A 155 -7.88 -8.89 -10.34
C PHE A 155 -7.87 -9.68 -11.65
N ARG A 156 -8.10 -10.99 -11.61
CA ARG A 156 -8.16 -11.85 -12.79
C ARG A 156 -9.31 -11.48 -13.73
N ARG A 157 -10.49 -11.10 -13.21
CA ARG A 157 -11.62 -10.61 -14.04
C ARG A 157 -11.26 -9.38 -14.87
N HIS A 158 -10.36 -8.56 -14.35
CA HIS A 158 -9.80 -7.40 -15.05
C HIS A 158 -8.52 -7.69 -15.83
N HIS A 159 -8.12 -8.96 -15.95
CA HIS A 159 -6.89 -9.39 -16.63
C HIS A 159 -5.58 -8.91 -15.94
N ALA A 160 -5.65 -8.45 -14.69
CA ALA A 160 -4.48 -8.10 -13.91
C ALA A 160 -3.80 -9.36 -13.35
N GLN A 161 -2.48 -9.37 -13.38
CA GLN A 161 -1.68 -10.50 -12.92
C GLN A 161 -1.26 -10.30 -11.46
N VAL A 162 -1.81 -11.09 -10.56
CA VAL A 162 -1.31 -11.20 -9.18
C VAL A 162 -0.13 -12.17 -9.17
N ILE A 163 1.03 -11.71 -8.72
CA ILE A 163 2.27 -12.52 -8.64
C ILE A 163 2.66 -12.87 -7.22
N ALA A 164 2.15 -12.12 -6.23
CA ALA A 164 2.45 -12.34 -4.82
C ALA A 164 1.26 -12.05 -3.93
N VAL A 165 1.15 -12.77 -2.82
CA VAL A 165 0.23 -12.47 -1.71
C VAL A 165 1.02 -12.44 -0.41
N MET A 166 0.91 -11.32 0.32
CA MET A 166 1.58 -11.09 1.59
C MET A 166 0.54 -11.06 2.72
N GLY A 167 0.56 -12.07 3.59
CA GLY A 167 -0.18 -12.05 4.85
C GLY A 167 0.50 -11.13 5.84
N THR A 168 -0.23 -10.17 6.39
CA THR A 168 0.26 -9.22 7.39
C THR A 168 -0.40 -9.47 8.74
N ARG A 169 0.15 -8.89 9.80
CA ARG A 169 -0.35 -9.02 11.18
C ARG A 169 -0.44 -10.47 11.66
N VAL A 170 0.53 -11.27 11.23
CA VAL A 170 0.64 -12.67 11.62
C VAL A 170 1.18 -12.75 13.04
N THR A 171 0.60 -13.61 13.87
CA THR A 171 1.20 -13.93 15.17
C THR A 171 2.21 -15.09 15.01
N ALA A 172 3.22 -15.14 15.88
CA ALA A 172 4.24 -16.19 15.82
C ALA A 172 3.63 -17.61 15.82
N ASP A 173 2.61 -17.84 16.65
CA ASP A 173 1.93 -19.14 16.80
C ASP A 173 1.16 -19.54 15.52
N ASN A 174 0.73 -18.59 14.73
CA ASN A 174 -0.15 -18.78 13.57
C ASN A 174 0.61 -18.75 12.23
N ARG A 175 1.87 -18.32 12.24
CA ARG A 175 2.67 -18.06 11.05
C ARG A 175 2.75 -19.25 10.09
N ALA A 176 3.00 -20.45 10.62
CA ALA A 176 3.12 -21.64 9.78
C ALA A 176 1.81 -21.98 9.06
N GLY A 177 0.66 -21.92 9.76
CA GLY A 177 -0.64 -22.19 9.17
C GLY A 177 -1.05 -21.11 8.15
N MET A 178 -0.72 -19.84 8.40
CA MET A 178 -0.99 -18.76 7.43
C MET A 178 -0.14 -18.91 6.18
N LEU A 179 1.13 -19.24 6.32
CA LEU A 179 2.02 -19.46 5.18
C LEU A 179 1.58 -20.67 4.33
N GLU A 180 1.14 -21.75 4.96
CA GLU A 180 0.58 -22.92 4.27
C GLU A 180 -0.70 -22.53 3.48
N ALA A 181 -1.65 -21.82 4.13
CA ALA A 181 -2.88 -21.41 3.48
C ALA A 181 -2.63 -20.48 2.28
N LEU A 182 -1.77 -19.48 2.43
CA LEU A 182 -1.39 -18.58 1.33
C LEU A 182 -0.63 -19.31 0.22
N GLY A 183 0.17 -20.32 0.56
CA GLY A 183 0.90 -21.15 -0.42
C GLY A 183 -0.02 -21.92 -1.39
N LYS A 184 -1.25 -22.25 -0.97
CA LYS A 184 -2.25 -22.91 -1.83
C LYS A 184 -2.77 -22.03 -2.98
N LEU A 185 -2.48 -20.72 -2.95
CA LEU A 185 -2.90 -19.78 -3.99
C LEU A 185 -2.10 -19.89 -5.29
N GLY A 186 -0.96 -20.59 -5.28
CA GLY A 186 -0.15 -20.84 -6.48
C GLY A 186 0.66 -19.63 -6.97
N VAL A 187 0.85 -18.63 -6.10
CA VAL A 187 1.70 -17.46 -6.33
C VAL A 187 2.73 -17.32 -5.20
N LEU A 188 3.67 -16.39 -5.32
CA LEU A 188 4.59 -16.12 -4.22
C LEU A 188 3.81 -15.77 -2.95
N ALA A 189 4.10 -16.42 -1.83
CA ALA A 189 3.43 -16.19 -0.56
C ALA A 189 4.43 -15.88 0.54
N ALA A 190 4.07 -14.93 1.40
CA ALA A 190 4.80 -14.63 2.62
C ALA A 190 3.83 -14.33 3.77
N ALA A 191 4.28 -14.58 4.99
CA ALA A 191 3.55 -14.31 6.22
C ALA A 191 4.43 -13.43 7.12
N LEU A 192 4.04 -12.16 7.27
CA LEU A 192 4.78 -11.13 8.00
C LEU A 192 4.20 -11.00 9.41
N GLU A 193 5.04 -11.25 10.39
CA GLU A 193 4.66 -11.10 11.79
C GLU A 193 4.36 -9.64 12.14
N GLU A 194 3.38 -9.45 13.02
CA GLU A 194 3.04 -8.12 13.51
C GLU A 194 4.12 -7.65 14.48
N ASP A 195 4.74 -6.52 14.15
CA ASP A 195 5.64 -5.83 15.07
C ASP A 195 4.84 -4.76 15.83
N PRO A 196 4.77 -4.86 17.17
CA PRO A 196 4.05 -3.89 18.00
C PRO A 196 4.58 -2.45 17.84
N VAL A 197 5.88 -2.28 17.59
CA VAL A 197 6.49 -0.96 17.40
C VAL A 197 6.00 -0.31 16.11
N VAL A 198 6.02 -1.05 15.00
CA VAL A 198 5.53 -0.55 13.69
C VAL A 198 4.04 -0.20 13.72
N ARG A 199 3.27 -0.83 14.60
CA ARG A 199 1.83 -0.58 14.77
C ARG A 199 1.53 0.65 15.63
N SER A 200 2.46 1.05 16.47
CA SER A 200 2.21 2.06 17.50
C SER A 200 2.39 3.46 16.93
N PRO A 201 1.35 4.33 16.97
CA PRO A 201 1.52 5.73 16.58
C PRO A 201 2.44 6.44 17.58
N SER A 202 3.15 7.44 17.11
CA SER A 202 3.90 8.31 18.02
C SER A 202 2.93 9.11 18.89
N LEU A 203 3.41 9.60 20.03
CA LEU A 203 2.61 10.48 20.87
C LEU A 203 2.23 11.78 20.12
N ALA A 204 3.11 12.26 19.25
CA ALA A 204 2.83 13.42 18.38
C ALA A 204 1.64 13.15 17.43
N ASP A 205 1.58 11.96 16.80
CA ASP A 205 0.48 11.59 15.92
C ASP A 205 -0.85 11.49 16.68
N GLN A 206 -0.82 10.95 17.90
CA GLN A 206 -2.01 10.87 18.75
C GLN A 206 -2.50 12.27 19.16
N ILE A 207 -1.59 13.16 19.53
CA ILE A 207 -1.91 14.55 19.87
C ILE A 207 -2.55 15.27 18.68
N ALA A 208 -1.98 15.10 17.49
CA ALA A 208 -2.52 15.68 16.26
C ALA A 208 -3.90 15.12 15.92
N ALA A 209 -4.11 13.82 16.07
CA ALA A 209 -5.39 13.16 15.76
C ALA A 209 -6.56 13.60 16.65
N VAL A 210 -6.28 14.01 17.89
CA VAL A 210 -7.30 14.48 18.84
C VAL A 210 -7.25 16.00 19.06
N GLU A 211 -6.45 16.72 18.26
CA GLU A 211 -6.24 18.17 18.36
C GLU A 211 -5.87 18.64 19.78
N ALA A 212 -5.12 17.79 20.50
CA ALA A 212 -4.76 18.07 21.89
C ALA A 212 -3.64 19.11 21.99
N THR A 213 -3.63 19.84 23.10
CA THR A 213 -2.57 20.81 23.42
C THR A 213 -1.49 20.15 24.28
N VAL A 214 -0.24 20.26 23.84
CA VAL A 214 0.92 19.77 24.60
C VAL A 214 1.18 20.71 25.78
N MET A 215 0.99 20.23 27.00
CA MET A 215 1.27 21.00 28.22
C MET A 215 2.73 20.88 28.66
N THR A 216 3.38 19.76 28.39
CA THR A 216 4.77 19.46 28.74
C THR A 216 5.31 18.31 27.90
N GLY A 217 6.60 18.34 27.63
CA GLY A 217 7.30 17.31 26.84
C GLY A 217 8.31 17.91 25.85
N SER A 218 9.40 17.19 25.57
CA SER A 218 10.33 17.58 24.51
C SER A 218 9.91 16.96 23.17
N PRO A 219 10.35 17.51 22.02
CA PRO A 219 10.10 16.94 20.70
C PRO A 219 10.50 15.45 20.61
N GLU A 220 11.63 15.07 21.26
CA GLU A 220 12.10 13.69 21.28
C GLU A 220 11.17 12.77 22.10
N GLN A 221 10.53 13.29 23.14
CA GLN A 221 9.54 12.53 23.92
C GLN A 221 8.23 12.35 23.13
N LEU A 222 7.82 13.35 22.37
CA LEU A 222 6.62 13.30 21.54
C LEU A 222 6.80 12.38 20.33
N ALA A 223 8.02 12.19 19.83
CA ALA A 223 8.33 11.29 18.73
C ALA A 223 8.37 9.80 19.13
N ARG A 224 8.21 9.48 20.43
CA ARG A 224 8.20 8.08 20.90
C ARG A 224 6.86 7.41 20.58
N GLU A 225 6.96 6.16 20.13
CA GLU A 225 5.79 5.32 19.90
C GLU A 225 5.09 5.01 21.24
N SER A 226 3.77 5.00 21.20
CA SER A 226 2.93 4.68 22.36
C SER A 226 2.25 3.34 22.15
N GLN A 227 2.59 2.34 22.97
CA GLN A 227 2.00 1.00 22.93
C GLN A 227 0.75 0.84 23.81
N GLY A 228 0.32 1.88 24.50
CA GLY A 228 -0.85 1.87 25.35
C GLY A 228 -1.63 3.17 25.23
N GLY A 229 -2.90 3.08 24.83
CA GLY A 229 -3.80 4.21 24.91
C GLY A 229 -4.12 4.51 26.37
N LEU A 230 -4.05 5.79 26.77
CA LEU A 230 -4.77 6.25 27.94
C LEU A 230 -6.27 6.19 27.60
N VAL A 231 -7.00 5.39 28.33
CA VAL A 231 -8.46 5.42 28.37
C VAL A 231 -8.88 6.47 29.36
#